data_4da11222271c8a3c6572cc015db090ea
#
_entry.id   4da11222271c8a3c6572cc015db090ea
#
_cell.length_a   1.000
_cell.length_b   1.000
_cell.length_c   1.000
_cell.angle_alpha   90.00
_cell.angle_beta   90.00
_cell.angle_gamma   90.00
#
_symmetry.space_group_name_H-M   'P 1'
#
loop_
_entity.id
_entity.type
_entity.pdbx_description
1 polymer ?
#
loop_
_entity_poly.entity_id
_entity_poly.type
_entity_poly.pdbx_seq_one_letter_code
_entity_poly.pdbx_strand_id
1 'polypeptide(L)'
;MITARIEPGTKLAAIVGPTAVGKTAVALKIAPRLDAEIISVDAMQIYKGLDIGTGKPTKDELKAVRFHMLDIADPSESFSVARFKELADNEVFITTSRGKLPLLVGGSGLYYRAVVDDLDFANTSGTDLYRVEVVEELGEMDDIELHDLLSDLDSAAAAEIPPSNRRRVLRAIEVAREGDRLMSEHQHSWSDYESPYNGVAAGLEMDREALYRIIEDRVDSMIERGLVDEVENLAKCGLARGTTAGEALGYRQLLSYFDGESTLDEAVSEIKRRTRNYAKRQLTWFRADPRIKWFTVRVPREDPSAGLAEALGETAEAVLEYLAGNLEN
;
A
#
# COMPACT_ATOMS: atom_id res chain seq x y z
N MET A 1 -3.39 -26.26 -1.90
CA MET A 1 -2.27 -25.36 -2.30
C MET A 1 -1.10 -25.68 -1.37
N ILE A 2 0.12 -25.78 -1.91
CA ILE A 2 1.34 -25.96 -1.08
C ILE A 2 1.60 -24.58 -0.48
N THR A 3 1.38 -24.43 0.82
CA THR A 3 1.82 -23.22 1.54
C THR A 3 3.35 -23.18 1.42
N ALA A 4 3.86 -22.26 0.62
CA ALA A 4 5.28 -22.06 0.45
C ALA A 4 5.88 -21.70 1.82
N ARG A 5 6.71 -22.59 2.35
CA ARG A 5 7.37 -22.35 3.64
C ARG A 5 8.63 -21.58 3.35
N ILE A 6 8.64 -20.31 3.74
CA ILE A 6 9.82 -19.46 3.64
C ILE A 6 10.90 -20.03 4.56
N GLU A 7 12.09 -20.26 4.03
CA GLU A 7 13.23 -20.69 4.84
C GLU A 7 13.71 -19.54 5.71
N PRO A 8 13.95 -19.76 7.01
CA PRO A 8 14.49 -18.73 7.89
C PRO A 8 15.82 -18.18 7.33
N GLY A 9 15.94 -16.85 7.33
CA GLY A 9 17.12 -16.18 6.77
C GLY A 9 17.07 -15.95 5.26
N THR A 10 15.95 -16.23 4.58
CA THR A 10 15.76 -15.84 3.18
C THR A 10 16.01 -14.34 3.01
N LYS A 11 16.89 -13.98 2.07
CA LYS A 11 17.23 -12.58 1.78
C LYS A 11 16.03 -11.86 1.14
N LEU A 12 15.74 -10.65 1.63
CA LEU A 12 14.67 -9.82 1.15
C LEU A 12 15.11 -8.35 1.18
N ALA A 13 14.92 -7.64 0.07
CA ALA A 13 15.15 -6.20 0.03
C ALA A 13 13.82 -5.44 -0.05
N ALA A 14 13.81 -4.19 0.43
CA ALA A 14 12.63 -3.34 0.29
C ALA A 14 12.99 -1.88 -0.02
N ILE A 15 12.15 -1.23 -0.86
CA ILE A 15 12.13 0.22 -1.08
C ILE A 15 10.73 0.72 -0.75
N VAL A 16 10.63 1.51 0.32
CA VAL A 16 9.37 2.03 0.84
C VAL A 16 9.38 3.56 0.92
N GLY A 17 8.24 4.16 1.19
CA GLY A 17 8.13 5.62 1.32
C GLY A 17 6.82 6.16 0.73
N PRO A 18 6.61 7.49 0.75
CA PRO A 18 5.36 8.10 0.31
C PRO A 18 5.16 7.97 -1.20
N THR A 19 3.90 8.17 -1.64
CA THR A 19 3.62 8.32 -3.07
C THR A 19 4.39 9.50 -3.66
N ALA A 20 4.71 9.44 -4.94
CA ALA A 20 5.43 10.45 -5.71
C ALA A 20 6.90 10.68 -5.33
N VAL A 21 7.48 9.98 -4.34
CA VAL A 21 8.89 10.13 -3.93
C VAL A 21 9.89 9.46 -4.90
N GLY A 22 9.43 8.68 -5.88
CA GLY A 22 10.27 8.04 -6.89
C GLY A 22 10.70 6.60 -6.61
N LYS A 23 10.01 5.87 -5.70
CA LYS A 23 10.34 4.46 -5.36
C LYS A 23 10.53 3.55 -6.58
N THR A 24 9.55 3.56 -7.49
CA THR A 24 9.58 2.72 -8.70
C THR A 24 10.77 3.07 -9.59
N ALA A 25 11.07 4.36 -9.78
CA ALA A 25 12.20 4.79 -10.59
C ALA A 25 13.56 4.37 -10.00
N VAL A 26 13.72 4.44 -8.66
CA VAL A 26 14.91 3.92 -7.97
C VAL A 26 14.98 2.40 -8.12
N ALA A 27 13.88 1.69 -7.87
CA ALA A 27 13.82 0.22 -7.99
C ALA A 27 14.20 -0.27 -9.39
N LEU A 28 13.68 0.35 -10.44
CA LEU A 28 14.01 0.03 -11.84
C LEU A 28 15.50 0.18 -12.17
N LYS A 29 16.17 1.15 -11.55
CA LYS A 29 17.61 1.37 -11.75
C LYS A 29 18.47 0.33 -11.05
N ILE A 30 18.05 -0.12 -9.85
CA ILE A 30 18.88 -1.01 -9.02
C ILE A 30 18.53 -2.49 -9.17
N ALA A 31 17.29 -2.85 -9.50
CA ALA A 31 16.86 -4.24 -9.59
C ALA A 31 17.73 -5.09 -10.54
N PRO A 32 18.11 -4.63 -11.75
CA PRO A 32 19.00 -5.41 -12.62
C PRO A 32 20.41 -5.61 -12.02
N ARG A 33 20.90 -4.67 -11.22
CA ARG A 33 22.23 -4.71 -10.60
C ARG A 33 22.28 -5.62 -9.37
N LEU A 34 21.12 -5.82 -8.72
CA LEU A 34 20.94 -6.73 -7.59
C LEU A 34 20.45 -8.12 -8.03
N ASP A 35 20.29 -8.35 -9.32
CA ASP A 35 19.65 -9.55 -9.87
C ASP A 35 18.28 -9.82 -9.22
N ALA A 36 17.47 -8.76 -9.06
CA ALA A 36 16.21 -8.75 -8.32
C ALA A 36 14.99 -8.75 -9.23
N GLU A 37 13.91 -9.36 -8.75
CA GLU A 37 12.56 -9.21 -9.29
C GLU A 37 11.72 -8.35 -8.30
N ILE A 38 10.88 -7.46 -8.82
CA ILE A 38 10.10 -6.52 -7.99
C ILE A 38 8.78 -7.14 -7.59
N ILE A 39 8.46 -7.09 -6.30
CA ILE A 39 7.15 -7.46 -5.75
C ILE A 39 6.47 -6.17 -5.29
N SER A 40 5.38 -5.78 -5.96
CA SER A 40 4.64 -4.58 -5.58
C SER A 40 3.92 -4.77 -4.24
N VAL A 41 4.18 -3.89 -3.27
CA VAL A 41 3.45 -3.80 -1.99
C VAL A 41 2.56 -2.56 -1.99
N ASP A 42 1.65 -2.51 -2.97
CA ASP A 42 0.67 -1.44 -3.13
C ASP A 42 -0.75 -2.01 -3.19
N ALA A 43 -1.64 -1.51 -2.32
CA ALA A 43 -3.00 -2.01 -2.17
C ALA A 43 -3.90 -1.75 -3.38
N MET A 44 -3.52 -0.85 -4.29
CA MET A 44 -4.35 -0.46 -5.43
C MET A 44 -3.79 -0.95 -6.78
N GLN A 45 -2.47 -1.17 -6.89
CA GLN A 45 -1.86 -1.72 -8.11
C GLN A 45 -2.22 -3.19 -8.37
N ILE A 46 -2.79 -3.88 -7.37
CA ILE A 46 -3.31 -5.24 -7.51
C ILE A 46 -4.52 -5.33 -8.44
N TYR A 47 -5.28 -4.25 -8.60
CA TYR A 47 -6.52 -4.25 -9.39
C TYR A 47 -6.25 -4.01 -10.86
N LYS A 48 -6.81 -4.86 -11.74
CA LYS A 48 -6.73 -4.74 -13.19
C LYS A 48 -7.35 -3.43 -13.66
N GLY A 49 -6.66 -2.77 -14.59
CA GLY A 49 -7.14 -1.56 -15.23
C GLY A 49 -7.05 -0.28 -14.39
N LEU A 50 -6.69 -0.35 -13.12
CA LEU A 50 -6.35 0.82 -12.30
C LEU A 50 -4.88 1.23 -12.56
N ASP A 51 -4.59 1.75 -13.74
CA ASP A 51 -3.21 1.90 -14.23
C ASP A 51 -2.66 3.31 -14.02
N ILE A 52 -3.36 4.33 -14.53
CA ILE A 52 -2.91 5.73 -14.48
C ILE A 52 -3.00 6.24 -13.03
N GLY A 53 -4.16 6.08 -12.39
CA GLY A 53 -4.40 6.64 -11.06
C GLY A 53 -3.56 6.01 -9.96
N THR A 54 -3.17 4.75 -10.10
CA THR A 54 -2.26 4.06 -9.15
C THR A 54 -0.79 4.24 -9.52
N GLY A 55 -0.52 4.72 -10.75
CA GLY A 55 0.82 4.87 -11.29
C GLY A 55 1.55 3.55 -11.43
N LYS A 56 0.88 2.54 -11.98
CA LYS A 56 1.52 1.29 -12.36
C LYS A 56 2.69 1.51 -13.31
N PRO A 57 3.68 0.60 -13.30
CA PRO A 57 4.76 0.62 -14.28
C PRO A 57 4.23 0.58 -15.71
N THR A 58 4.91 1.31 -16.58
CA THR A 58 4.62 1.31 -18.03
C THR A 58 5.00 -0.04 -18.66
N LYS A 59 4.49 -0.29 -19.86
CA LYS A 59 4.82 -1.52 -20.61
C LYS A 59 6.33 -1.69 -20.86
N ASP A 60 7.07 -0.60 -21.01
CA ASP A 60 8.51 -0.66 -21.23
C ASP A 60 9.27 -0.91 -19.92
N GLU A 61 8.81 -0.37 -18.81
CA GLU A 61 9.32 -0.69 -17.48
C GLU A 61 9.08 -2.15 -17.09
N LEU A 62 7.90 -2.70 -17.43
CA LEU A 62 7.57 -4.12 -17.22
C LEU A 62 8.41 -5.08 -18.10
N LYS A 63 8.91 -4.62 -19.25
CA LYS A 63 9.87 -5.39 -20.07
C LYS A 63 11.29 -5.35 -19.50
N ALA A 64 11.66 -4.23 -18.86
CA ALA A 64 13.01 -4.03 -18.33
C ALA A 64 13.26 -4.82 -17.05
N VAL A 65 12.25 -4.92 -16.18
CA VAL A 65 12.32 -5.63 -14.88
C VAL A 65 11.03 -6.41 -14.68
N ARG A 66 11.15 -7.61 -14.12
CA ARG A 66 9.97 -8.42 -13.80
C ARG A 66 9.29 -7.90 -12.55
N PHE A 67 7.98 -7.70 -12.65
CA PHE A 67 7.11 -7.30 -11.56
C PHE A 67 6.12 -8.41 -11.20
N HIS A 68 5.82 -8.52 -9.91
CA HIS A 68 4.82 -9.40 -9.33
C HIS A 68 3.80 -8.58 -8.55
N MET A 69 2.65 -9.16 -8.25
CA MET A 69 1.56 -8.55 -7.48
C MET A 69 0.92 -7.33 -8.16
N LEU A 70 0.94 -7.31 -9.49
CA LEU A 70 0.18 -6.37 -10.31
C LEU A 70 -0.97 -7.10 -11.01
N ASP A 71 -2.14 -6.44 -11.19
CA ASP A 71 -3.26 -6.97 -11.99
C ASP A 71 -3.80 -8.35 -11.55
N ILE A 72 -3.78 -8.63 -10.25
CA ILE A 72 -4.14 -9.95 -9.69
C ILE A 72 -5.60 -10.03 -9.22
N ALA A 73 -6.33 -8.93 -9.18
CA ALA A 73 -7.73 -8.86 -8.76
C ALA A 73 -8.57 -8.04 -9.74
N ASP A 74 -9.86 -8.38 -9.89
CA ASP A 74 -10.80 -7.55 -10.63
C ASP A 74 -11.30 -6.38 -9.75
N PRO A 75 -11.59 -5.19 -10.32
CA PRO A 75 -12.03 -4.03 -9.54
C PRO A 75 -13.32 -4.23 -8.74
N SER A 76 -14.13 -5.22 -9.12
CA SER A 76 -15.36 -5.60 -8.40
C SER A 76 -15.09 -6.55 -7.24
N GLU A 77 -13.88 -7.15 -7.14
CA GLU A 77 -13.56 -8.09 -6.08
C GLU A 77 -13.17 -7.37 -4.79
N SER A 78 -13.59 -7.95 -3.67
CA SER A 78 -13.00 -7.65 -2.36
C SER A 78 -11.65 -8.35 -2.23
N PHE A 79 -10.63 -7.64 -1.78
CA PHE A 79 -9.29 -8.17 -1.65
C PHE A 79 -8.72 -7.88 -0.26
N SER A 80 -8.47 -8.93 0.51
CA SER A 80 -7.98 -8.82 1.88
C SER A 80 -6.45 -8.80 1.96
N VAL A 81 -5.92 -8.23 3.04
CA VAL A 81 -4.48 -8.26 3.34
C VAL A 81 -3.98 -9.69 3.59
N ALA A 82 -4.82 -10.57 4.12
CA ALA A 82 -4.50 -11.99 4.30
C ALA A 82 -4.25 -12.68 2.96
N ARG A 83 -5.16 -12.49 1.98
CA ARG A 83 -4.97 -12.98 0.61
C ARG A 83 -3.73 -12.38 -0.05
N PHE A 84 -3.47 -11.09 0.21
CA PHE A 84 -2.26 -10.45 -0.28
C PHE A 84 -1.00 -11.15 0.27
N LYS A 85 -0.94 -11.36 1.60
CA LYS A 85 0.20 -12.03 2.24
C LYS A 85 0.47 -13.40 1.62
N GLU A 86 -0.56 -14.24 1.50
CA GLU A 86 -0.43 -15.57 0.91
C GLU A 86 0.18 -15.54 -0.49
N LEU A 87 -0.33 -14.65 -1.36
CA LEU A 87 0.16 -14.51 -2.72
C LEU A 87 1.58 -13.91 -2.77
N ALA A 88 1.87 -12.91 -1.94
CA ALA A 88 3.18 -12.28 -1.89
C ALA A 88 4.25 -13.23 -1.33
N ASP A 89 3.95 -14.00 -0.30
CA ASP A 89 4.85 -15.04 0.25
C ASP A 89 5.17 -16.10 -0.81
N ASN A 90 4.18 -16.50 -1.61
CA ASN A 90 4.41 -17.40 -2.74
C ASN A 90 5.31 -16.78 -3.81
N GLU A 91 5.13 -15.49 -4.14
CA GLU A 91 6.02 -14.80 -5.09
C GLU A 91 7.45 -14.63 -4.54
N VAL A 92 7.61 -14.38 -3.25
CA VAL A 92 8.93 -14.38 -2.60
C VAL A 92 9.60 -15.76 -2.74
N PHE A 93 8.88 -16.84 -2.44
CA PHE A 93 9.38 -18.20 -2.59
C PHE A 93 9.78 -18.53 -4.04
N ILE A 94 8.92 -18.22 -5.00
CA ILE A 94 9.17 -18.45 -6.43
C ILE A 94 10.39 -17.64 -6.90
N THR A 95 10.50 -16.39 -6.52
CA THR A 95 11.63 -15.51 -6.88
C THR A 95 12.94 -16.05 -6.31
N THR A 96 12.96 -16.41 -5.04
CA THR A 96 14.13 -16.99 -4.37
C THR A 96 14.52 -18.34 -4.97
N SER A 97 13.57 -19.21 -5.32
CA SER A 97 13.84 -20.50 -5.95
C SER A 97 14.50 -20.39 -7.34
N ARG A 98 14.36 -19.25 -8.00
CA ARG A 98 15.07 -18.92 -9.25
C ARG A 98 16.45 -18.32 -9.02
N GLY A 99 16.89 -18.20 -7.78
CA GLY A 99 18.15 -17.54 -7.40
C GLY A 99 18.09 -16.01 -7.53
N LYS A 100 16.89 -15.41 -7.61
CA LYS A 100 16.71 -13.95 -7.70
C LYS A 100 16.43 -13.36 -6.33
N LEU A 101 16.81 -12.10 -6.15
CA LEU A 101 16.48 -11.34 -4.94
C LEU A 101 15.04 -10.81 -5.01
N PRO A 102 14.14 -11.13 -4.07
CA PRO A 102 12.86 -10.45 -3.96
C PRO A 102 13.08 -9.01 -3.49
N LEU A 103 12.60 -8.02 -4.27
CA LEU A 103 12.65 -6.61 -3.96
C LEU A 103 11.24 -6.07 -3.77
N LEU A 104 10.82 -5.84 -2.52
CA LEU A 104 9.53 -5.23 -2.22
C LEU A 104 9.56 -3.75 -2.57
N VAL A 105 8.57 -3.27 -3.33
CA VAL A 105 8.48 -1.85 -3.69
C VAL A 105 7.05 -1.35 -3.49
N GLY A 106 6.86 -0.37 -2.61
CA GLY A 106 5.52 0.20 -2.46
C GLY A 106 5.36 1.24 -1.35
N GLY A 107 4.13 1.69 -1.21
CA GLY A 107 3.76 2.72 -0.24
C GLY A 107 2.66 2.29 0.74
N SER A 108 2.15 1.06 0.63
CA SER A 108 1.12 0.55 1.53
C SER A 108 1.76 -0.14 2.73
N GLY A 109 1.87 0.59 3.85
CA GLY A 109 2.57 0.10 5.03
C GLY A 109 2.03 -1.21 5.57
N LEU A 110 0.70 -1.40 5.61
CA LEU A 110 0.08 -2.65 6.01
C LEU A 110 0.50 -3.83 5.11
N TYR A 111 0.56 -3.60 3.79
CA TYR A 111 0.97 -4.63 2.82
C TYR A 111 2.45 -4.97 2.94
N TYR A 112 3.30 -3.95 3.16
CA TYR A 112 4.71 -4.15 3.47
C TYR A 112 4.88 -5.01 4.73
N ARG A 113 4.24 -4.62 5.85
CA ARG A 113 4.32 -5.36 7.12
C ARG A 113 3.74 -6.77 6.99
N ALA A 114 2.70 -6.97 6.21
CA ALA A 114 2.12 -8.29 5.96
C ALA A 114 3.13 -9.29 5.37
N VAL A 115 4.08 -8.81 4.56
CA VAL A 115 5.14 -9.67 3.99
C VAL A 115 6.33 -9.77 4.93
N VAL A 116 6.86 -8.64 5.43
CA VAL A 116 8.13 -8.64 6.15
C VAL A 116 8.04 -9.14 7.58
N ASP A 117 6.85 -9.15 8.17
CA ASP A 117 6.64 -9.59 9.54
C ASP A 117 5.91 -10.93 9.60
N ASP A 118 6.11 -11.65 10.68
CA ASP A 118 5.37 -12.88 10.96
C ASP A 118 3.98 -12.58 11.55
N LEU A 119 3.16 -11.85 10.77
CA LEU A 119 1.79 -11.50 11.16
C LEU A 119 0.83 -12.61 10.76
N ASP A 120 0.06 -13.09 11.74
CA ASP A 120 -1.02 -14.05 11.51
C ASP A 120 -2.33 -13.32 11.16
N PHE A 121 -2.80 -13.54 9.93
CA PHE A 121 -4.10 -13.07 9.44
C PHE A 121 -5.14 -14.21 9.33
N ALA A 122 -4.80 -15.44 9.72
CA ALA A 122 -5.59 -16.64 9.44
C ALA A 122 -7.00 -16.60 10.06
N ASN A 123 -7.14 -15.94 11.20
CA ASN A 123 -8.43 -15.85 11.91
C ASN A 123 -9.26 -14.62 11.52
N THR A 124 -8.87 -13.90 10.46
CA THR A 124 -9.62 -12.75 9.93
C THR A 124 -10.39 -13.10 8.66
N SER A 125 -10.51 -14.37 8.33
CA SER A 125 -11.20 -14.88 7.15
C SER A 125 -12.72 -15.03 7.35
N GLY A 126 -13.35 -14.12 8.09
CA GLY A 126 -14.79 -13.96 8.01
C GLY A 126 -15.19 -13.88 6.53
N THR A 127 -16.10 -14.71 6.09
CA THR A 127 -16.62 -14.67 4.73
C THR A 127 -17.15 -13.25 4.47
N ASP A 128 -17.04 -12.73 3.24
CA ASP A 128 -17.64 -11.45 2.88
C ASP A 128 -19.13 -11.37 3.28
N LEU A 129 -19.81 -12.51 3.36
CA LEU A 129 -21.19 -12.67 3.87
C LEU A 129 -21.33 -12.25 5.34
N TYR A 130 -20.42 -12.69 6.22
CA TYR A 130 -20.50 -12.32 7.65
C TYR A 130 -20.23 -10.84 7.87
N ARG A 131 -19.33 -10.25 7.08
CA ARG A 131 -19.10 -8.79 7.07
C ARG A 131 -20.37 -8.02 6.69
N VAL A 132 -21.12 -8.50 5.71
CA VAL A 132 -22.39 -7.89 5.28
C VAL A 132 -23.42 -8.00 6.42
N GLU A 133 -23.54 -9.16 7.06
CA GLU A 133 -24.48 -9.37 8.17
C GLU A 133 -24.16 -8.47 9.38
N VAL A 134 -22.88 -8.35 9.78
CA VAL A 134 -22.48 -7.46 10.88
C VAL A 134 -22.70 -5.98 10.52
N VAL A 135 -22.40 -5.58 9.28
CA VAL A 135 -22.63 -4.20 8.84
C VAL A 135 -24.13 -3.89 8.75
N GLU A 136 -24.97 -4.85 8.31
CA GLU A 136 -26.41 -4.67 8.28
C GLU A 136 -27.02 -4.62 9.70
N GLU A 137 -26.59 -5.52 10.61
CA GLU A 137 -27.04 -5.56 12.00
C GLU A 137 -26.66 -4.27 12.77
N LEU A 138 -25.41 -3.81 12.61
CA LEU A 138 -24.85 -2.70 13.37
C LEU A 138 -24.91 -1.36 12.61
N GLY A 139 -25.44 -1.34 11.40
CA GLY A 139 -25.44 -0.16 10.52
C GLY A 139 -26.23 1.01 11.07
N GLU A 140 -27.31 0.74 11.81
CA GLU A 140 -28.20 1.72 12.45
C GLU A 140 -27.60 2.35 13.74
N MET A 141 -26.61 1.69 14.37
CA MET A 141 -25.97 2.18 15.58
C MET A 141 -25.10 3.40 15.30
N ASP A 142 -25.10 4.37 16.21
CA ASP A 142 -24.18 5.50 16.09
C ASP A 142 -22.73 5.13 16.50
N ASP A 143 -21.79 6.06 16.29
CA ASP A 143 -20.37 5.79 16.54
C ASP A 143 -20.05 5.56 18.03
N ILE A 144 -20.85 6.10 18.95
CA ILE A 144 -20.67 5.93 20.39
C ILE A 144 -21.22 4.57 20.82
N GLU A 145 -22.42 4.20 20.37
CA GLU A 145 -23.03 2.90 20.64
C GLU A 145 -22.15 1.75 20.14
N LEU A 146 -21.59 1.89 18.92
CA LEU A 146 -20.65 0.91 18.39
C LEU A 146 -19.37 0.80 19.21
N HIS A 147 -18.87 1.93 19.69
CA HIS A 147 -17.65 1.95 20.49
C HIS A 147 -17.89 1.38 21.90
N ASP A 148 -19.06 1.61 22.50
CA ASP A 148 -19.46 0.99 23.76
C ASP A 148 -19.57 -0.53 23.59
N LEU A 149 -20.19 -1.01 22.52
CA LEU A 149 -20.21 -2.43 22.19
C LEU A 149 -18.80 -3.04 22.04
N LEU A 150 -17.90 -2.31 21.37
CA LEU A 150 -16.50 -2.74 21.26
C LEU A 150 -15.83 -2.78 22.64
N SER A 151 -16.11 -1.80 23.51
CA SER A 151 -15.54 -1.76 24.86
C SER A 151 -15.96 -2.96 25.71
N ASP A 152 -17.18 -3.46 25.53
CA ASP A 152 -17.69 -4.68 26.19
C ASP A 152 -17.03 -5.95 25.65
N LEU A 153 -16.68 -6.00 24.35
CA LEU A 153 -16.10 -7.17 23.69
C LEU A 153 -14.57 -7.21 23.79
N ASP A 154 -13.91 -6.06 23.59
CA ASP A 154 -12.46 -5.89 23.60
C ASP A 154 -12.10 -4.48 24.11
N SER A 155 -12.06 -4.33 25.44
CA SER A 155 -11.80 -3.05 26.10
C SER A 155 -10.42 -2.47 25.75
N ALA A 156 -9.43 -3.32 25.48
CA ALA A 156 -8.10 -2.88 25.11
C ALA A 156 -8.07 -2.32 23.70
N ALA A 157 -8.77 -2.94 22.75
CA ALA A 157 -8.93 -2.38 21.40
C ALA A 157 -9.74 -1.08 21.42
N ALA A 158 -10.80 -0.98 22.25
CA ALA A 158 -11.58 0.24 22.41
C ALA A 158 -10.74 1.41 22.94
N ALA A 159 -9.78 1.16 23.82
CA ALA A 159 -8.88 2.20 24.33
C ALA A 159 -7.96 2.79 23.23
N GLU A 160 -7.65 2.01 22.20
CA GLU A 160 -6.74 2.39 21.10
C GLU A 160 -7.49 2.93 19.86
N ILE A 161 -8.75 2.55 19.68
CA ILE A 161 -9.54 2.90 18.49
C ILE A 161 -10.53 4.02 18.86
N PRO A 162 -10.39 5.24 18.32
CA PRO A 162 -11.35 6.29 18.60
C PRO A 162 -12.74 5.98 18.03
N PRO A 163 -13.84 6.38 18.70
CA PRO A 163 -15.22 6.15 18.22
C PRO A 163 -15.47 6.62 16.78
N SER A 164 -14.86 7.75 16.39
CA SER A 164 -14.97 8.32 15.05
C SER A 164 -14.36 7.43 13.92
N ASN A 165 -13.61 6.40 14.28
CA ASN A 165 -13.05 5.44 13.33
C ASN A 165 -13.98 4.24 13.18
N ARG A 166 -15.25 4.51 12.78
CA ARG A 166 -16.33 3.51 12.63
C ARG A 166 -15.87 2.23 11.93
N ARG A 167 -15.11 2.37 10.82
CA ARG A 167 -14.63 1.19 10.07
C ARG A 167 -13.74 0.28 10.91
N ARG A 168 -12.86 0.85 11.74
CA ARG A 168 -11.95 0.07 12.59
C ARG A 168 -12.67 -0.50 13.81
N VAL A 169 -13.65 0.24 14.34
CA VAL A 169 -14.54 -0.24 15.42
C VAL A 169 -15.34 -1.45 14.94
N LEU A 170 -16.03 -1.35 13.80
CA LEU A 170 -16.78 -2.47 13.22
C LEU A 170 -15.87 -3.68 12.99
N ARG A 171 -14.65 -3.47 12.47
CA ARG A 171 -13.72 -4.57 12.25
C ARG A 171 -13.28 -5.25 13.54
N ALA A 172 -13.07 -4.48 14.62
CA ALA A 172 -12.73 -5.04 15.92
C ALA A 172 -13.88 -5.85 16.52
N ILE A 173 -15.12 -5.38 16.34
CA ILE A 173 -16.33 -6.11 16.74
C ILE A 173 -16.47 -7.44 15.94
N GLU A 174 -16.27 -7.39 14.62
CA GLU A 174 -16.26 -8.58 13.76
C GLU A 174 -15.27 -9.63 14.32
N VAL A 175 -14.01 -9.21 14.52
CA VAL A 175 -12.94 -10.09 15.03
C VAL A 175 -13.29 -10.67 16.39
N ALA A 176 -13.84 -9.86 17.31
CA ALA A 176 -14.22 -10.30 18.64
C ALA A 176 -15.41 -11.29 18.64
N ARG A 177 -16.33 -11.17 17.66
CA ARG A 177 -17.49 -12.07 17.55
C ARG A 177 -17.17 -13.39 16.83
N GLU A 178 -16.27 -13.39 15.85
CA GLU A 178 -15.94 -14.55 15.03
C GLU A 178 -14.74 -15.34 15.51
N GLY A 179 -13.80 -14.68 16.19
CA GLY A 179 -12.45 -15.19 16.38
C GLY A 179 -12.20 -15.86 17.72
N ASP A 180 -11.25 -16.78 17.72
CA ASP A 180 -10.67 -17.35 18.92
C ASP A 180 -9.73 -16.35 19.65
N ARG A 181 -9.46 -15.19 19.05
CA ARG A 181 -8.55 -14.14 19.57
C ARG A 181 -9.11 -12.74 19.32
N LEU A 182 -8.89 -11.84 20.28
CA LEU A 182 -9.28 -10.42 20.19
C LEU A 182 -8.34 -9.61 19.28
N MET A 183 -8.83 -8.50 18.73
CA MET A 183 -7.99 -7.62 17.93
C MET A 183 -6.82 -7.04 18.75
N SER A 184 -7.02 -6.76 20.03
CA SER A 184 -5.98 -6.30 20.94
C SER A 184 -4.85 -7.31 21.12
N GLU A 185 -5.11 -8.60 21.11
CA GLU A 185 -4.10 -9.67 21.18
C GLU A 185 -3.25 -9.73 19.91
N HIS A 186 -3.85 -9.49 18.74
CA HIS A 186 -3.12 -9.38 17.48
C HIS A 186 -2.21 -8.15 17.43
N GLN A 187 -2.59 -7.05 18.09
CA GLN A 187 -1.79 -5.81 18.09
C GLN A 187 -0.45 -5.94 18.82
N HIS A 188 -0.30 -6.82 19.78
CA HIS A 188 0.99 -7.03 20.46
C HIS A 188 2.09 -7.50 19.50
N SER A 189 1.77 -8.36 18.52
CA SER A 189 2.74 -8.81 17.50
C SER A 189 3.20 -7.70 16.54
N TRP A 190 2.47 -6.56 16.49
CA TRP A 190 2.82 -5.42 15.63
C TRP A 190 3.95 -4.55 16.16
N SER A 191 4.24 -4.61 17.47
CA SER A 191 5.31 -3.84 18.11
C SER A 191 6.65 -4.55 18.11
N ASP A 192 6.70 -5.85 17.83
CA ASP A 192 7.90 -6.65 18.02
C ASP A 192 8.85 -6.57 16.82
N TYR A 193 8.33 -6.18 15.63
CA TYR A 193 9.11 -6.07 14.38
C TYR A 193 9.94 -7.32 14.03
N GLU A 194 9.47 -8.48 14.46
CA GLU A 194 10.11 -9.75 14.12
C GLU A 194 9.88 -10.10 12.64
N SER A 195 10.93 -10.58 11.99
CA SER A 195 10.87 -10.93 10.57
C SER A 195 11.44 -12.33 10.35
N PRO A 196 10.77 -13.18 9.56
CA PRO A 196 11.31 -14.45 9.15
C PRO A 196 12.45 -14.32 8.11
N TYR A 197 12.66 -13.11 7.59
CA TYR A 197 13.63 -12.80 6.55
C TYR A 197 14.91 -12.19 7.11
N ASN A 198 16.04 -12.43 6.43
CA ASN A 198 17.19 -11.54 6.51
C ASN A 198 16.91 -10.34 5.59
N GLY A 199 16.14 -9.38 6.14
CA GLY A 199 15.55 -8.29 5.37
C GLY A 199 16.31 -6.98 5.54
N VAL A 200 16.51 -6.24 4.43
CA VAL A 200 17.10 -4.90 4.42
C VAL A 200 16.14 -3.92 3.75
N ALA A 201 15.77 -2.83 4.44
CA ALA A 201 14.80 -1.87 3.96
C ALA A 201 15.38 -0.45 3.80
N ALA A 202 15.20 0.13 2.61
CA ALA A 202 15.49 1.52 2.31
C ALA A 202 14.18 2.32 2.23
N GLY A 203 14.07 3.36 3.06
CA GLY A 203 12.98 4.33 3.00
C GLY A 203 13.39 5.54 2.17
N LEU A 204 12.55 5.98 1.25
CA LEU A 204 12.77 7.23 0.51
C LEU A 204 11.92 8.34 1.13
N GLU A 205 12.55 9.48 1.34
CA GLU A 205 11.86 10.70 1.77
C GLU A 205 12.34 11.90 0.96
N MET A 206 11.60 13.00 1.04
CA MET A 206 11.90 14.25 0.34
C MET A 206 11.44 15.42 1.21
N ASP A 207 11.97 16.60 0.95
CA ASP A 207 11.43 17.84 1.52
C ASP A 207 9.93 17.92 1.29
N ARG A 208 9.19 18.36 2.30
CA ARG A 208 7.73 18.33 2.27
C ARG A 208 7.13 19.20 1.16
N GLU A 209 7.70 20.40 0.96
CA GLU A 209 7.17 21.33 -0.04
C GLU A 209 7.45 20.83 -1.44
N ALA A 210 8.66 20.28 -1.66
CA ALA A 210 9.04 19.65 -2.91
C ALA A 210 8.14 18.45 -3.23
N LEU A 211 7.92 17.56 -2.26
CA LEU A 211 7.03 16.40 -2.42
C LEU A 211 5.60 16.83 -2.80
N TYR A 212 5.09 17.90 -2.20
CA TYR A 212 3.74 18.38 -2.48
C TYR A 212 3.61 18.92 -3.89
N ARG A 213 4.61 19.66 -4.41
CA ARG A 213 4.64 20.12 -5.80
C ARG A 213 4.68 18.95 -6.76
N ILE A 214 5.57 17.97 -6.54
CA ILE A 214 5.66 16.75 -7.37
C ILE A 214 4.35 15.96 -7.35
N ILE A 215 3.64 15.91 -6.21
CA ILE A 215 2.32 15.28 -6.13
C ILE A 215 1.32 16.02 -7.01
N GLU A 216 1.31 17.36 -6.97
CA GLU A 216 0.38 18.17 -7.75
C GLU A 216 0.63 18.02 -9.26
N ASP A 217 1.89 18.16 -9.69
CA ASP A 217 2.31 17.96 -11.08
C ASP A 217 1.97 16.55 -11.58
N ARG A 218 2.16 15.53 -10.72
CA ARG A 218 1.81 14.16 -11.05
C ARG A 218 0.30 13.98 -11.24
N VAL A 219 -0.52 14.61 -10.42
CA VAL A 219 -1.99 14.54 -10.58
C VAL A 219 -2.40 15.21 -11.88
N ASP A 220 -1.84 16.39 -12.22
CA ASP A 220 -2.10 17.06 -13.49
C ASP A 220 -1.70 16.17 -14.68
N SER A 221 -0.52 15.58 -14.63
CA SER A 221 -0.07 14.61 -15.64
C SER A 221 -0.97 13.37 -15.74
N MET A 222 -1.54 12.88 -14.64
CA MET A 222 -2.50 11.78 -14.68
C MET A 222 -3.78 12.17 -15.41
N ILE A 223 -4.29 13.37 -15.20
CA ILE A 223 -5.48 13.88 -15.91
C ILE A 223 -5.17 14.02 -17.41
N GLU A 224 -4.02 14.62 -17.77
CA GLU A 224 -3.59 14.75 -19.17
C GLU A 224 -3.42 13.39 -19.87
N ARG A 225 -2.98 12.38 -19.16
CA ARG A 225 -2.81 11.01 -19.66
C ARG A 225 -4.11 10.22 -19.77
N GLY A 226 -5.25 10.79 -19.40
CA GLY A 226 -6.57 10.19 -19.55
C GLY A 226 -7.09 9.46 -18.31
N LEU A 227 -6.72 9.88 -17.09
CA LEU A 227 -7.27 9.29 -15.87
C LEU A 227 -8.80 9.38 -15.81
N VAL A 228 -9.41 10.45 -16.36
CA VAL A 228 -10.87 10.61 -16.42
C VAL A 228 -11.49 9.49 -17.26
N ASP A 229 -10.94 9.24 -18.44
CA ASP A 229 -11.41 8.18 -19.34
C ASP A 229 -11.20 6.79 -18.74
N GLU A 230 -10.08 6.57 -18.03
CA GLU A 230 -9.79 5.32 -17.32
C GLU A 230 -10.91 5.03 -16.30
N VAL A 231 -11.25 6.01 -15.46
CA VAL A 231 -12.29 5.84 -14.43
C VAL A 231 -13.68 5.65 -15.05
N GLU A 232 -14.01 6.41 -16.08
CA GLU A 232 -15.29 6.26 -16.80
C GLU A 232 -15.46 4.84 -17.38
N ASN A 233 -14.41 4.32 -18.00
CA ASN A 233 -14.42 2.97 -18.57
C ASN A 233 -14.52 1.89 -17.47
N LEU A 234 -13.80 2.04 -16.38
CA LEU A 234 -13.88 1.11 -15.25
C LEU A 234 -15.25 1.15 -14.57
N ALA A 235 -15.88 2.32 -14.45
CA ALA A 235 -17.24 2.45 -13.91
C ALA A 235 -18.25 1.67 -14.76
N LYS A 236 -18.12 1.68 -16.09
CA LYS A 236 -18.93 0.86 -17.02
C LYS A 236 -18.68 -0.64 -16.84
N CYS A 237 -17.50 -1.03 -16.31
CA CYS A 237 -17.09 -2.41 -16.03
C CYS A 237 -17.31 -2.85 -14.57
N GLY A 238 -18.03 -2.06 -13.76
CA GLY A 238 -18.40 -2.45 -12.40
C GLY A 238 -17.54 -1.83 -11.27
N LEU A 239 -16.61 -0.92 -11.58
CA LEU A 239 -16.01 -0.10 -10.53
C LEU A 239 -17.06 0.82 -9.93
N ALA A 240 -17.29 0.70 -8.63
CA ALA A 240 -18.32 1.47 -7.94
C ALA A 240 -17.81 2.04 -6.62
N ARG A 241 -18.43 3.13 -6.17
CA ARG A 241 -18.21 3.65 -4.80
C ARG A 241 -18.57 2.58 -3.78
N GLY A 242 -17.81 2.52 -2.69
CA GLY A 242 -17.98 1.51 -1.63
C GLY A 242 -17.21 0.22 -1.86
N THR A 243 -16.76 -0.08 -3.09
CA THR A 243 -15.79 -1.16 -3.32
C THR A 243 -14.38 -0.71 -2.91
N THR A 244 -13.51 -1.65 -2.56
CA THR A 244 -12.12 -1.32 -2.19
C THR A 244 -11.39 -0.57 -3.30
N ALA A 245 -11.57 -1.00 -4.55
CA ALA A 245 -10.99 -0.33 -5.73
C ALA A 245 -11.60 1.06 -5.97
N GLY A 246 -12.92 1.20 -5.81
CA GLY A 246 -13.63 2.48 -5.99
C GLY A 246 -13.29 3.53 -4.94
N GLU A 247 -12.79 3.12 -3.77
CA GLU A 247 -12.30 4.02 -2.73
C GLU A 247 -10.83 4.46 -2.95
N ALA A 248 -10.18 3.98 -4.01
CA ALA A 248 -8.82 4.41 -4.35
C ALA A 248 -8.75 5.92 -4.63
N LEU A 249 -7.62 6.52 -4.26
CA LEU A 249 -7.35 7.94 -4.51
C LEU A 249 -7.36 8.22 -6.03
N GLY A 250 -8.04 9.26 -6.42
CA GLY A 250 -8.31 9.61 -7.81
C GLY A 250 -9.65 9.02 -8.28
N TYR A 251 -9.83 7.72 -8.11
CA TYR A 251 -11.03 7.01 -8.58
C TYR A 251 -12.29 7.46 -7.84
N ARG A 252 -12.27 7.45 -6.51
CA ARG A 252 -13.39 7.92 -5.70
C ARG A 252 -13.84 9.34 -6.06
N GLN A 253 -12.91 10.26 -6.26
CA GLN A 253 -13.22 11.66 -6.58
C GLN A 253 -13.82 11.80 -7.97
N LEU A 254 -13.31 11.05 -8.95
CA LEU A 254 -13.87 11.06 -10.30
C LEU A 254 -15.20 10.33 -10.38
N LEU A 255 -15.44 9.29 -9.58
CA LEU A 255 -16.77 8.70 -9.46
C LEU A 255 -17.78 9.72 -8.91
N SER A 256 -17.44 10.51 -7.87
CA SER A 256 -18.29 11.61 -7.39
C SER A 256 -18.54 12.68 -8.46
N TYR A 257 -17.56 12.98 -9.32
CA TYR A 257 -17.76 13.87 -10.47
C TYR A 257 -18.76 13.28 -11.48
N PHE A 258 -18.68 11.99 -11.81
CA PHE A 258 -19.64 11.34 -12.71
C PHE A 258 -21.06 11.25 -12.10
N ASP A 259 -21.17 11.15 -10.78
CA ASP A 259 -22.45 11.21 -10.06
C ASP A 259 -23.04 12.64 -9.99
N GLY A 260 -22.33 13.66 -10.51
CA GLY A 260 -22.75 15.06 -10.50
C GLY A 260 -22.61 15.75 -9.14
N GLU A 261 -21.87 15.17 -8.19
CA GLU A 261 -21.67 15.73 -6.84
C GLU A 261 -20.60 16.85 -6.82
N SER A 262 -19.76 16.96 -7.86
CA SER A 262 -18.71 17.96 -7.99
C SER A 262 -18.38 18.25 -9.44
N THR A 263 -17.73 19.37 -9.69
CA THR A 263 -17.10 19.68 -10.99
C THR A 263 -15.78 18.92 -11.13
N LEU A 264 -15.25 18.81 -12.35
CA LEU A 264 -13.94 18.18 -12.58
C LEU A 264 -12.81 18.91 -11.85
N ASP A 265 -12.82 20.25 -11.84
CA ASP A 265 -11.80 21.06 -11.16
C ASP A 265 -11.82 20.84 -9.63
N GLU A 266 -13.00 20.72 -9.05
CA GLU A 266 -13.15 20.36 -7.63
C GLU A 266 -12.64 18.96 -7.35
N ALA A 267 -12.96 17.98 -8.19
CA ALA A 267 -12.47 16.61 -8.07
C ALA A 267 -10.94 16.56 -8.15
N VAL A 268 -10.31 17.23 -9.11
CA VAL A 268 -8.85 17.30 -9.26
C VAL A 268 -8.21 17.97 -8.05
N SER A 269 -8.76 19.07 -7.56
CA SER A 269 -8.28 19.77 -6.36
C SER A 269 -8.33 18.87 -5.12
N GLU A 270 -9.41 18.09 -4.99
CA GLU A 270 -9.60 17.14 -3.90
C GLU A 270 -8.64 15.95 -4.02
N ILE A 271 -8.35 15.44 -5.23
CA ILE A 271 -7.34 14.42 -5.47
C ILE A 271 -5.98 14.91 -4.97
N LYS A 272 -5.55 16.11 -5.39
CA LYS A 272 -4.28 16.71 -4.95
C LYS A 272 -4.21 16.80 -3.42
N ARG A 273 -5.24 17.36 -2.80
CA ARG A 273 -5.33 17.52 -1.33
C ARG A 273 -5.24 16.18 -0.60
N ARG A 274 -6.01 15.19 -1.03
CA ARG A 274 -6.03 13.86 -0.40
C ARG A 274 -4.73 13.10 -0.63
N THR A 275 -4.09 13.24 -1.78
CA THR A 275 -2.80 12.61 -2.08
C THR A 275 -1.68 13.16 -1.17
N ARG A 276 -1.65 14.49 -0.92
CA ARG A 276 -0.72 15.08 0.07
C ARG A 276 -0.94 14.51 1.48
N ASN A 277 -2.20 14.39 1.90
CA ASN A 277 -2.54 13.81 3.20
C ASN A 277 -2.18 12.32 3.28
N TYR A 278 -2.33 11.60 2.19
CA TYR A 278 -1.92 10.20 2.11
C TYR A 278 -0.41 10.04 2.23
N ALA A 279 0.36 10.84 1.50
CA ALA A 279 1.82 10.87 1.60
C ALA A 279 2.31 11.16 3.03
N LYS A 280 1.66 12.10 3.73
CA LYS A 280 1.94 12.37 5.15
C LYS A 280 1.70 11.14 6.04
N ARG A 281 0.56 10.45 5.86
CA ARG A 281 0.24 9.23 6.63
C ARG A 281 1.25 8.11 6.35
N GLN A 282 1.66 7.93 5.09
CA GLN A 282 2.67 6.94 4.72
C GLN A 282 3.99 7.20 5.43
N LEU A 283 4.49 8.46 5.42
CA LEU A 283 5.71 8.83 6.14
C LEU A 283 5.61 8.56 7.63
N THR A 284 4.51 8.97 8.27
CA THR A 284 4.30 8.71 9.71
C THR A 284 4.33 7.21 10.01
N TRP A 285 3.70 6.42 9.16
CA TRP A 285 3.62 4.98 9.33
C TRP A 285 4.98 4.29 9.16
N PHE A 286 5.71 4.57 8.08
CA PHE A 286 7.02 3.96 7.84
C PHE A 286 8.11 4.45 8.81
N ARG A 287 8.02 5.68 9.33
CA ARG A 287 8.97 6.20 10.31
C ARG A 287 8.88 5.52 11.68
N ALA A 288 7.78 4.85 11.96
CA ALA A 288 7.63 4.04 13.16
C ALA A 288 8.42 2.71 13.09
N ASP A 289 8.78 2.24 11.90
CA ASP A 289 9.56 1.02 11.72
C ASP A 289 11.07 1.29 11.84
N PRO A 290 11.73 0.82 12.91
CA PRO A 290 13.14 1.10 13.16
C PRO A 290 14.11 0.40 12.19
N ARG A 291 13.62 -0.59 11.43
CA ARG A 291 14.43 -1.36 10.45
C ARG A 291 14.68 -0.59 9.16
N ILE A 292 13.97 0.51 8.93
CA ILE A 292 14.04 1.28 7.69
C ILE A 292 15.18 2.30 7.77
N LYS A 293 16.15 2.19 6.86
CA LYS A 293 17.18 3.22 6.64
C LYS A 293 16.66 4.26 5.66
N TRP A 294 16.63 5.52 6.09
CA TRP A 294 16.08 6.61 5.27
C TRP A 294 17.12 7.25 4.35
N PHE A 295 16.69 7.52 3.11
CA PHE A 295 17.45 8.21 2.08
C PHE A 295 16.65 9.42 1.58
N THR A 296 17.25 10.59 1.64
CA THR A 296 16.61 11.85 1.21
C THR A 296 16.84 12.08 -0.28
N VAL A 297 15.78 12.10 -1.07
CA VAL A 297 15.78 12.53 -2.47
C VAL A 297 15.91 14.06 -2.50
N ARG A 298 17.06 14.57 -2.94
CA ARG A 298 17.38 16.01 -2.92
C ARG A 298 17.10 16.65 -4.28
N VAL A 299 15.99 17.35 -4.40
CA VAL A 299 15.59 18.07 -5.60
C VAL A 299 15.78 19.59 -5.45
N PRO A 300 15.95 20.35 -6.55
CA PRO A 300 15.99 21.81 -6.52
C PRO A 300 14.68 22.38 -5.96
N ARG A 301 14.77 23.41 -5.11
CA ARG A 301 13.59 24.04 -4.50
C ARG A 301 12.72 24.80 -5.49
N GLU A 302 13.34 25.42 -6.50
CA GLU A 302 12.63 26.25 -7.48
C GLU A 302 11.80 25.40 -8.44
N ASP A 303 12.36 24.30 -8.93
CA ASP A 303 11.68 23.34 -9.80
C ASP A 303 12.01 21.90 -9.40
N PRO A 304 11.28 21.34 -8.42
CA PRO A 304 11.52 19.97 -7.96
C PRO A 304 11.32 18.91 -9.06
N SER A 305 10.37 19.14 -9.97
CA SER A 305 10.03 18.17 -11.00
C SER A 305 11.11 18.08 -12.07
N ALA A 306 11.71 19.18 -12.47
CA ALA A 306 12.83 19.20 -13.44
C ALA A 306 14.08 18.48 -12.91
N GLY A 307 14.40 18.62 -11.61
CA GLY A 307 15.57 17.98 -11.00
C GLY A 307 15.33 16.54 -10.51
N LEU A 308 14.11 16.03 -10.59
CA LEU A 308 13.75 14.75 -9.99
C LEU A 308 14.53 13.57 -10.57
N ALA A 309 14.68 13.52 -11.89
CA ALA A 309 15.34 12.38 -12.55
C ALA A 309 16.82 12.23 -12.15
N GLU A 310 17.55 13.34 -11.99
CA GLU A 310 18.94 13.38 -11.53
C GLU A 310 19.04 12.98 -10.07
N ALA A 311 18.23 13.58 -9.20
CA ALA A 311 18.17 13.27 -7.78
C ALA A 311 17.86 11.78 -7.49
N LEU A 312 16.97 11.19 -8.30
CA LEU A 312 16.66 9.76 -8.23
C LEU A 312 17.81 8.89 -8.71
N GLY A 313 18.64 9.37 -9.65
CA GLY A 313 19.86 8.71 -10.06
C GLY A 313 20.87 8.59 -8.91
N GLU A 314 21.18 9.72 -8.25
CA GLU A 314 22.08 9.77 -7.10
C GLU A 314 21.54 8.92 -5.91
N THR A 315 20.24 9.05 -5.65
CA THR A 315 19.60 8.28 -4.57
C THR A 315 19.65 6.78 -4.86
N ALA A 316 19.51 6.36 -6.12
CA ALA A 316 19.59 4.96 -6.51
C ALA A 316 20.96 4.35 -6.23
N GLU A 317 22.05 5.08 -6.49
CA GLU A 317 23.41 4.62 -6.17
C GLU A 317 23.59 4.40 -4.65
N ALA A 318 23.16 5.37 -3.83
CA ALA A 318 23.27 5.27 -2.38
C ALA A 318 22.40 4.11 -1.82
N VAL A 319 21.20 3.92 -2.35
CA VAL A 319 20.32 2.81 -1.96
C VAL A 319 20.92 1.47 -2.38
N LEU A 320 21.48 1.37 -3.58
CA LEU A 320 22.11 0.16 -4.07
C LEU A 320 23.30 -0.24 -3.19
N GLU A 321 24.20 0.68 -2.89
CA GLU A 321 25.36 0.44 -2.02
C GLU A 321 24.92 -0.08 -0.64
N TYR A 322 23.88 0.55 -0.06
CA TYR A 322 23.34 0.14 1.23
C TYR A 322 22.73 -1.27 1.19
N LEU A 323 21.87 -1.56 0.19
CA LEU A 323 21.20 -2.85 0.09
C LEU A 323 22.21 -3.96 -0.19
N ALA A 324 23.12 -3.79 -1.15
CA ALA A 324 24.14 -4.78 -1.48
C ALA A 324 25.05 -5.08 -0.26
N GLY A 325 25.57 -4.04 0.40
CA GLY A 325 26.49 -4.23 1.53
C GLY A 325 25.86 -4.89 2.77
N ASN A 326 24.52 -4.79 2.95
CA ASN A 326 23.83 -5.38 4.11
C ASN A 326 23.17 -6.73 3.79
N LEU A 327 23.01 -7.09 2.52
CA LEU A 327 22.50 -8.40 2.11
C LEU A 327 23.60 -9.46 2.01
N GLU A 328 24.89 -9.07 1.94
CA GLU A 328 26.02 -9.99 1.89
C GLU A 328 26.40 -10.55 3.28
N ASN A 329 26.04 -9.83 4.34
CA ASN A 329 26.29 -10.20 5.73
C ASN A 329 25.12 -10.99 6.32
#